data_3a7e63ef675776be48a8405efb522211
#
_entry.id   3a7e63ef675776be48a8405efb522211
#
_cell.length_a   1.000
_cell.length_b   1.000
_cell.length_c   1.000
_cell.angle_alpha   90.00
_cell.angle_beta   90.00
_cell.angle_gamma   90.00
#
_symmetry.space_group_name_H-M   'P 1'
#
loop_
_entity.id
_entity.type
_entity.pdbx_description
1 polymer ?
#
loop_
_entity_poly.entity_id
_entity_poly.type
_entity_poly.pdbx_seq_one_letter_code
_entity_poly.pdbx_strand_id
1 'polypeptide(L)'
;MAISTKGLTKLYGEQRALEGVSLELSKGQIVGLLGPNGAGKSTLMKILTGYIPASHGSASVCGLDCAKESKSVRKRVGYLPEHNPLYQDMYVTEFLHFVANLYSVSKEAVEQRILEVGLTSERHKKIKQLSKGYRQRVGLAAALVHDPEVLILDEPTTGLDPIQLVEIRKLIRSVGKNKTVLLSTHIMQEVEALCDRVIFIREGKIVREDSIETFTQKGGENLEAVFRKVTS
;
A
#
# COMPACT_ATOMS: atom_id res chain seq x y z
N MET A 1 1.47 11.02 -14.36
CA MET A 1 0.64 10.14 -13.52
C MET A 1 1.52 9.07 -12.89
N ALA A 2 1.28 8.77 -11.60
CA ALA A 2 1.97 7.66 -10.93
C ALA A 2 1.17 6.34 -11.09
N ILE A 3 -0.15 6.41 -10.93
CA ILE A 3 -1.07 5.28 -11.12
C ILE A 3 -2.24 5.75 -11.98
N SER A 4 -2.71 4.91 -12.91
CA SER A 4 -3.95 5.16 -13.68
C SER A 4 -4.65 3.84 -13.96
N THR A 5 -5.98 3.83 -13.83
CA THR A 5 -6.85 2.73 -14.28
C THR A 5 -7.99 3.27 -15.12
N LYS A 6 -8.44 2.48 -16.10
CA LYS A 6 -9.55 2.84 -16.99
C LYS A 6 -10.50 1.67 -17.14
N GLY A 7 -11.72 1.82 -16.60
CA GLY A 7 -12.78 0.82 -16.67
C GLY A 7 -12.37 -0.56 -16.13
N LEU A 8 -11.52 -0.60 -15.09
CA LEU A 8 -10.89 -1.81 -14.61
C LEU A 8 -11.91 -2.74 -13.96
N THR A 9 -12.04 -3.94 -14.49
CA THR A 9 -12.98 -4.97 -14.01
C THR A 9 -12.23 -6.26 -13.71
N LYS A 10 -12.57 -6.91 -12.60
CA LYS A 10 -12.03 -8.22 -12.23
C LYS A 10 -13.13 -9.19 -11.83
N LEU A 11 -13.16 -10.33 -12.50
CA LEU A 11 -14.06 -11.44 -12.24
C LEU A 11 -13.28 -12.63 -11.65
N TYR A 12 -13.85 -13.29 -10.66
CA TYR A 12 -13.43 -14.59 -10.15
C TYR A 12 -14.63 -15.56 -10.31
N GLY A 13 -14.64 -16.29 -11.43
CA GLY A 13 -15.84 -17.00 -11.85
C GLY A 13 -16.98 -16.01 -12.07
N GLU A 14 -18.09 -16.20 -11.37
CA GLU A 14 -19.26 -15.30 -11.43
C GLU A 14 -19.12 -14.08 -10.49
N GLN A 15 -18.23 -14.14 -9.50
CA GLN A 15 -18.05 -13.06 -8.54
C GLN A 15 -17.31 -11.87 -9.16
N ARG A 16 -17.93 -10.70 -9.10
CA ARG A 16 -17.37 -9.44 -9.59
C ARG A 16 -16.66 -8.74 -8.45
N ALA A 17 -15.33 -8.86 -8.40
CA ALA A 17 -14.50 -8.25 -7.35
C ALA A 17 -14.17 -6.77 -7.62
N LEU A 18 -14.12 -6.36 -8.90
CA LEU A 18 -14.01 -4.96 -9.33
C LEU A 18 -14.91 -4.76 -10.54
N GLU A 19 -15.54 -3.60 -10.65
CA GLU A 19 -16.45 -3.23 -11.74
C GLU A 19 -16.23 -1.79 -12.21
N GLY A 20 -15.62 -1.65 -13.40
CA GLY A 20 -15.47 -0.36 -14.07
C GLY A 20 -14.61 0.67 -13.33
N VAL A 21 -13.67 0.23 -12.47
CA VAL A 21 -12.84 1.12 -11.64
C VAL A 21 -11.93 1.99 -12.50
N SER A 22 -12.13 3.31 -12.42
CA SER A 22 -11.27 4.31 -13.04
C SER A 22 -10.76 5.27 -11.98
N LEU A 23 -9.43 5.39 -11.85
CA LEU A 23 -8.78 6.30 -10.91
C LEU A 23 -7.46 6.81 -11.48
N GLU A 24 -7.03 7.96 -10.98
CA GLU A 24 -5.75 8.57 -11.33
C GLU A 24 -5.07 9.11 -10.08
N LEU A 25 -3.80 8.72 -9.86
CA LEU A 25 -2.97 9.25 -8.79
C LEU A 25 -1.80 10.04 -9.38
N SER A 26 -1.64 11.27 -8.91
CA SER A 26 -0.47 12.11 -9.23
C SER A 26 0.76 11.66 -8.46
N LYS A 27 1.95 12.09 -8.91
CA LYS A 27 3.20 11.84 -8.18
C LYS A 27 3.24 12.59 -6.85
N GLY A 28 3.81 11.97 -5.81
CA GLY A 28 4.07 12.61 -4.52
C GLY A 28 2.84 12.77 -3.61
N GLN A 29 1.77 12.01 -3.84
CA GLN A 29 0.57 11.99 -3.00
C GLN A 29 0.50 10.73 -2.16
N ILE A 30 -0.05 10.84 -0.96
CA ILE A 30 -0.50 9.72 -0.13
C ILE A 30 -2.02 9.62 -0.27
N VAL A 31 -2.48 8.54 -0.90
CA VAL A 31 -3.91 8.32 -1.18
C VAL A 31 -4.42 7.11 -0.41
N GLY A 32 -5.50 7.30 0.33
CA GLY A 32 -6.20 6.25 1.06
C GLY A 32 -7.30 5.60 0.20
N LEU A 33 -7.28 4.29 0.08
CA LEU A 33 -8.37 3.50 -0.48
C LEU A 33 -9.21 2.96 0.68
N LEU A 34 -10.31 3.65 1.00
CA LEU A 34 -11.16 3.38 2.16
C LEU A 34 -12.40 2.56 1.74
N GLY A 35 -12.65 1.47 2.44
CA GLY A 35 -13.83 0.64 2.18
C GLY A 35 -13.90 -0.57 3.09
N PRO A 36 -15.08 -1.20 3.23
CA PRO A 36 -15.26 -2.39 4.05
C PRO A 36 -14.43 -3.58 3.54
N ASN A 37 -14.35 -4.63 4.36
CA ASN A 37 -13.75 -5.89 3.93
C ASN A 37 -14.55 -6.47 2.75
N GLY A 38 -13.84 -7.03 1.76
CA GLY A 38 -14.48 -7.53 0.53
C GLY A 38 -14.82 -6.47 -0.51
N ALA A 39 -14.60 -5.17 -0.26
CA ALA A 39 -14.90 -4.09 -1.22
C ALA A 39 -14.06 -4.09 -2.51
N GLY A 40 -13.02 -4.94 -2.61
CA GLY A 40 -12.14 -5.03 -3.79
C GLY A 40 -10.76 -4.37 -3.63
N LYS A 41 -10.43 -3.79 -2.47
CA LYS A 41 -9.17 -3.07 -2.20
C LYS A 41 -7.94 -3.89 -2.58
N SER A 42 -7.76 -5.06 -1.97
CA SER A 42 -6.60 -5.95 -2.24
C SER A 42 -6.58 -6.48 -3.67
N THR A 43 -7.73 -6.67 -4.31
CA THR A 43 -7.82 -7.06 -5.71
C THR A 43 -7.27 -5.96 -6.62
N LEU A 44 -7.66 -4.70 -6.39
CA LEU A 44 -7.12 -3.55 -7.11
C LEU A 44 -5.60 -3.47 -6.95
N MET A 45 -5.09 -3.56 -5.72
CA MET A 45 -3.66 -3.50 -5.43
C MET A 45 -2.87 -4.63 -6.11
N LYS A 46 -3.39 -5.86 -6.13
CA LYS A 46 -2.77 -6.99 -6.84
C LYS A 46 -2.69 -6.78 -8.34
N ILE A 47 -3.68 -6.10 -8.95
CA ILE A 47 -3.63 -5.76 -10.38
C ILE A 47 -2.59 -4.67 -10.63
N LEU A 48 -2.57 -3.61 -9.81
CA LEU A 48 -1.59 -2.51 -9.93
C LEU A 48 -0.15 -2.97 -9.76
N THR A 49 0.09 -4.02 -8.96
CA THR A 49 1.42 -4.63 -8.79
C THR A 49 1.79 -5.63 -9.90
N GLY A 50 0.89 -5.87 -10.86
CA GLY A 50 1.07 -6.89 -11.89
C GLY A 50 1.12 -8.33 -11.34
N TYR A 51 0.50 -8.56 -10.17
CA TYR A 51 0.42 -9.88 -9.56
C TYR A 51 -0.70 -10.73 -10.16
N ILE A 52 -1.83 -10.11 -10.50
CA ILE A 52 -2.95 -10.74 -11.21
C ILE A 52 -3.38 -9.85 -12.38
N PRO A 53 -3.83 -10.41 -13.51
CA PRO A 53 -4.40 -9.62 -14.61
C PRO A 53 -5.84 -9.18 -14.29
N ALA A 54 -6.24 -8.03 -14.86
CA ALA A 54 -7.64 -7.65 -14.95
C ALA A 54 -8.43 -8.54 -15.92
N SER A 55 -9.76 -8.60 -15.78
CA SER A 55 -10.64 -9.25 -16.74
C SER A 55 -10.97 -8.34 -17.90
N HIS A 56 -11.19 -7.02 -17.62
CA HIS A 56 -11.44 -5.97 -18.60
C HIS A 56 -10.83 -4.65 -18.13
N GLY A 57 -10.70 -3.69 -19.06
CA GLY A 57 -10.10 -2.40 -18.79
C GLY A 57 -8.58 -2.45 -18.78
N SER A 58 -7.94 -1.42 -18.25
CA SER A 58 -6.48 -1.31 -18.21
C SER A 58 -6.01 -0.66 -16.91
N ALA A 59 -4.78 -1.00 -16.51
CA ALA A 59 -4.08 -0.38 -15.39
C ALA A 59 -2.64 -0.08 -15.79
N SER A 60 -2.12 1.05 -15.35
CA SER A 60 -0.73 1.44 -15.55
C SER A 60 -0.12 2.05 -14.29
N VAL A 61 1.17 1.80 -14.08
CA VAL A 61 1.98 2.41 -13.02
C VAL A 61 3.23 3.00 -13.63
N CYS A 62 3.51 4.26 -13.35
CA CYS A 62 4.61 5.02 -13.95
C CYS A 62 4.62 4.95 -15.49
N GLY A 63 3.43 4.90 -16.12
CA GLY A 63 3.26 4.78 -17.56
C GLY A 63 3.41 3.37 -18.14
N LEU A 64 3.75 2.37 -17.31
CA LEU A 64 3.93 0.97 -17.70
C LEU A 64 2.61 0.19 -17.53
N ASP A 65 2.22 -0.59 -18.53
CA ASP A 65 1.02 -1.45 -18.50
C ASP A 65 1.20 -2.60 -17.49
N CYS A 66 0.34 -2.68 -16.49
CA CYS A 66 0.46 -3.65 -15.40
C CYS A 66 0.36 -5.12 -15.87
N ALA A 67 -0.38 -5.39 -16.95
CA ALA A 67 -0.54 -6.74 -17.49
C ALA A 67 0.63 -7.13 -18.42
N LYS A 68 1.01 -6.24 -19.34
CA LYS A 68 2.01 -6.52 -20.37
C LYS A 68 3.45 -6.38 -19.86
N GLU A 69 3.67 -5.43 -18.95
CA GLU A 69 5.01 -5.04 -18.47
C GLU A 69 5.19 -5.33 -16.96
N SER A 70 4.53 -6.37 -16.45
CA SER A 70 4.46 -6.66 -15.01
C SER A 70 5.82 -6.74 -14.31
N LYS A 71 6.88 -7.21 -14.96
CA LYS A 71 8.24 -7.22 -14.43
C LYS A 71 8.81 -5.81 -14.26
N SER A 72 8.58 -4.92 -15.23
CA SER A 72 9.02 -3.53 -15.19
C SER A 72 8.22 -2.74 -14.15
N VAL A 73 6.91 -2.99 -14.03
CA VAL A 73 6.04 -2.43 -12.99
C VAL A 73 6.58 -2.78 -11.61
N ARG A 74 6.89 -4.06 -11.33
CA ARG A 74 7.43 -4.49 -10.01
C ARG A 74 8.75 -3.84 -9.65
N LYS A 75 9.55 -3.37 -10.60
CA LYS A 75 10.77 -2.57 -10.32
C LYS A 75 10.45 -1.13 -9.89
N ARG A 76 9.26 -0.62 -10.21
CA ARG A 76 8.79 0.73 -9.85
C ARG A 76 7.90 0.75 -8.64
N VAL A 77 7.43 -0.42 -8.17
CA VAL A 77 6.45 -0.57 -7.10
C VAL A 77 7.03 -1.33 -5.93
N GLY A 78 6.95 -0.74 -4.74
CA GLY A 78 7.09 -1.48 -3.48
C GLY A 78 5.70 -1.94 -3.03
N TYR A 79 5.56 -3.19 -2.68
CA TYR A 79 4.28 -3.75 -2.24
C TYR A 79 4.39 -4.41 -0.87
N LEU A 80 3.57 -3.95 0.05
CA LEU A 80 3.35 -4.59 1.36
C LEU A 80 1.94 -5.17 1.38
N PRO A 81 1.77 -6.49 1.26
CA PRO A 81 0.45 -7.12 1.37
C PRO A 81 -0.02 -7.19 2.82
N GLU A 82 -1.33 -7.27 3.05
CA GLU A 82 -1.95 -7.42 4.38
C GLU A 82 -1.32 -8.58 5.18
N HIS A 83 -1.20 -9.74 4.54
CA HIS A 83 -0.51 -10.90 5.10
C HIS A 83 0.93 -10.92 4.59
N ASN A 84 1.83 -10.31 5.35
CA ASN A 84 3.22 -10.15 5.00
C ASN A 84 3.95 -11.51 4.91
N PRO A 85 4.38 -11.97 3.71
CA PRO A 85 4.93 -13.30 3.47
C PRO A 85 6.42 -13.39 3.87
N LEU A 86 6.73 -13.15 5.14
CA LEU A 86 8.10 -13.19 5.64
C LEU A 86 8.57 -14.63 5.88
N TYR A 87 9.84 -14.89 5.57
CA TYR A 87 10.50 -16.17 5.90
C TYR A 87 10.89 -16.19 7.39
N GLN A 88 10.04 -16.81 8.20
CA GLN A 88 10.08 -16.75 9.66
C GLN A 88 11.39 -17.24 10.29
N ASP A 89 12.11 -18.17 9.65
CA ASP A 89 13.37 -18.73 10.13
C ASP A 89 14.62 -17.97 9.68
N MET A 90 14.48 -17.03 8.75
CA MET A 90 15.58 -16.15 8.34
C MET A 90 15.82 -15.05 9.38
N TYR A 91 17.06 -14.58 9.46
CA TYR A 91 17.39 -13.35 10.18
C TYR A 91 16.90 -12.14 9.38
N VAL A 92 16.58 -11.03 10.07
CA VAL A 92 16.10 -9.79 9.42
C VAL A 92 17.05 -9.34 8.30
N THR A 93 18.35 -9.23 8.62
CA THR A 93 19.36 -8.80 7.64
C THR A 93 19.48 -9.78 6.47
N GLU A 94 19.45 -11.09 6.74
CA GLU A 94 19.48 -12.12 5.72
C GLU A 94 18.30 -12.01 4.74
N PHE A 95 17.09 -11.87 5.27
CA PHE A 95 15.88 -11.69 4.47
C PHE A 95 15.93 -10.43 3.60
N LEU A 96 16.38 -9.30 4.15
CA LEU A 96 16.49 -8.06 3.39
C LEU A 96 17.56 -8.15 2.30
N HIS A 97 18.71 -8.79 2.54
CA HIS A 97 19.68 -9.07 1.51
C HIS A 97 19.16 -10.02 0.42
N PHE A 98 18.40 -11.04 0.82
CA PHE A 98 17.73 -11.92 -0.14
C PHE A 98 16.83 -11.15 -1.09
N VAL A 99 15.96 -10.27 -0.54
CA VAL A 99 15.07 -9.43 -1.36
C VAL A 99 15.87 -8.44 -2.22
N ALA A 100 16.90 -7.80 -1.67
CA ALA A 100 17.76 -6.85 -2.39
C ALA A 100 18.44 -7.49 -3.60
N ASN A 101 18.88 -8.73 -3.47
CA ASN A 101 19.52 -9.49 -4.57
C ASN A 101 18.55 -9.72 -5.75
N LEU A 102 17.24 -9.87 -5.51
CA LEU A 102 16.23 -10.00 -6.58
C LEU A 102 16.14 -8.74 -7.45
N TYR A 103 16.52 -7.60 -6.89
CA TYR A 103 16.51 -6.29 -7.57
C TYR A 103 17.92 -5.80 -7.92
N SER A 104 18.97 -6.59 -7.69
CA SER A 104 20.37 -6.19 -7.89
C SER A 104 20.77 -4.92 -7.11
N VAL A 105 20.26 -4.80 -5.90
CA VAL A 105 20.52 -3.66 -4.99
C VAL A 105 21.73 -3.98 -4.10
N SER A 106 22.55 -2.96 -3.83
CA SER A 106 23.77 -3.08 -3.04
C SER A 106 23.52 -3.37 -1.55
N LYS A 107 24.53 -3.87 -0.86
CA LYS A 107 24.45 -4.14 0.59
C LYS A 107 24.30 -2.85 1.40
N GLU A 108 24.93 -1.78 0.96
CA GLU A 108 24.87 -0.46 1.58
C GLU A 108 23.43 0.10 1.58
N ALA A 109 22.68 -0.12 0.50
CA ALA A 109 21.27 0.26 0.43
C ALA A 109 20.41 -0.53 1.42
N VAL A 110 20.72 -1.80 1.67
CA VAL A 110 20.04 -2.60 2.70
C VAL A 110 20.30 -2.03 4.10
N GLU A 111 21.56 -1.68 4.40
CA GLU A 111 21.93 -1.06 5.68
C GLU A 111 21.19 0.27 5.91
N GLN A 112 21.15 1.11 4.88
CA GLN A 112 20.42 2.36 4.95
C GLN A 112 18.92 2.14 5.21
N ARG A 113 18.32 1.11 4.58
CA ARG A 113 16.92 0.79 4.74
C ARG A 113 16.61 0.25 6.14
N ILE A 114 17.49 -0.59 6.71
CA ILE A 114 17.39 -1.08 8.10
C ILE A 114 17.34 0.10 9.08
N LEU A 115 18.20 1.10 8.89
CA LEU A 115 18.25 2.31 9.71
C LEU A 115 16.95 3.12 9.56
N GLU A 116 16.52 3.39 8.33
CA GLU A 116 15.34 4.21 8.01
C GLU A 116 14.05 3.66 8.63
N VAL A 117 13.86 2.35 8.61
CA VAL A 117 12.66 1.72 9.18
C VAL A 117 12.79 1.40 10.67
N GLY A 118 13.91 1.72 11.31
CA GLY A 118 14.15 1.48 12.74
C GLY A 118 14.30 0.02 13.12
N LEU A 119 15.03 -0.77 12.33
CA LEU A 119 15.30 -2.19 12.57
C LEU A 119 16.70 -2.47 13.13
N THR A 120 17.49 -1.46 13.47
CA THR A 120 18.89 -1.61 13.88
C THR A 120 19.07 -2.55 15.07
N SER A 121 18.23 -2.46 16.10
CA SER A 121 18.28 -3.34 17.29
C SER A 121 17.81 -4.77 17.01
N GLU A 122 16.99 -4.96 15.98
CA GLU A 122 16.34 -6.24 15.69
C GLU A 122 17.02 -7.01 14.55
N ARG A 123 18.00 -6.41 13.89
CA ARG A 123 18.60 -6.90 12.63
C ARG A 123 19.19 -8.30 12.69
N HIS A 124 19.66 -8.72 13.86
CA HIS A 124 20.29 -10.03 14.10
C HIS A 124 19.32 -11.06 14.71
N LYS A 125 18.04 -10.74 14.86
CA LYS A 125 17.02 -11.67 15.32
C LYS A 125 16.39 -12.41 14.13
N LYS A 126 15.92 -13.63 14.38
CA LYS A 126 15.05 -14.32 13.43
C LYS A 126 13.70 -13.64 13.38
N ILE A 127 13.10 -13.59 12.19
CA ILE A 127 11.82 -12.89 11.96
C ILE A 127 10.70 -13.42 12.87
N LYS A 128 10.67 -14.72 13.15
CA LYS A 128 9.69 -15.32 14.09
C LYS A 128 9.78 -14.77 15.51
N GLN A 129 10.92 -14.23 15.94
CA GLN A 129 11.14 -13.68 17.28
C GLN A 129 10.65 -12.23 17.42
N LEU A 130 10.27 -11.59 16.29
CA LEU A 130 9.85 -10.20 16.27
C LEU A 130 8.38 -10.04 16.69
N SER A 131 8.05 -8.89 17.30
CA SER A 131 6.67 -8.46 17.47
C SER A 131 6.00 -8.23 16.12
N LYS A 132 4.68 -8.13 16.09
CA LYS A 132 3.93 -7.84 14.87
C LYS A 132 4.39 -6.54 14.22
N GLY A 133 4.60 -5.47 15.00
CA GLY A 133 5.06 -4.18 14.50
C GLY A 133 6.45 -4.24 13.87
N TYR A 134 7.37 -4.98 14.47
CA TYR A 134 8.70 -5.18 13.87
C TYR A 134 8.62 -6.03 12.60
N ARG A 135 7.78 -7.06 12.54
CA ARG A 135 7.53 -7.80 11.28
C ARG A 135 6.95 -6.90 10.19
N GLN A 136 6.07 -5.97 10.55
CA GLN A 136 5.54 -4.97 9.61
C GLN A 136 6.65 -4.04 9.08
N ARG A 137 7.58 -3.60 9.94
CA ARG A 137 8.75 -2.82 9.52
C ARG A 137 9.67 -3.62 8.59
N VAL A 138 9.85 -4.93 8.82
CA VAL A 138 10.63 -5.80 7.90
C VAL A 138 9.98 -5.86 6.52
N GLY A 139 8.64 -6.03 6.46
CA GLY A 139 7.91 -6.02 5.20
C GLY A 139 8.00 -4.68 4.48
N LEU A 140 7.89 -3.57 5.22
CA LEU A 140 8.03 -2.23 4.66
C LEU A 140 9.46 -1.98 4.16
N ALA A 141 10.49 -2.43 4.90
CA ALA A 141 11.88 -2.39 4.44
C ALA A 141 12.08 -3.16 3.14
N ALA A 142 11.52 -4.37 3.04
CA ALA A 142 11.57 -5.19 1.84
C ALA A 142 10.86 -4.52 0.66
N ALA A 143 9.70 -3.89 0.89
CA ALA A 143 8.98 -3.14 -0.14
C ALA A 143 9.75 -1.90 -0.63
N LEU A 144 10.62 -1.33 0.22
CA LEU A 144 11.38 -0.11 -0.06
C LEU A 144 12.81 -0.38 -0.54
N VAL A 145 13.32 -1.61 -0.45
CA VAL A 145 14.76 -1.90 -0.63
C VAL A 145 15.31 -1.48 -1.98
N HIS A 146 14.50 -1.56 -3.04
CA HIS A 146 14.86 -1.20 -4.42
C HIS A 146 14.51 0.24 -4.80
N ASP A 147 14.19 1.08 -3.81
CA ASP A 147 13.84 2.49 -3.96
C ASP A 147 12.73 2.78 -4.98
N PRO A 148 11.54 2.18 -4.83
CA PRO A 148 10.43 2.32 -5.78
C PRO A 148 9.89 3.74 -5.85
N GLU A 149 9.31 4.13 -7.01
CA GLU A 149 8.60 5.41 -7.18
C GLU A 149 7.20 5.39 -6.54
N VAL A 150 6.58 4.20 -6.50
CA VAL A 150 5.24 3.98 -5.96
C VAL A 150 5.27 2.96 -4.85
N LEU A 151 4.61 3.23 -3.74
CA LEU A 151 4.44 2.30 -2.62
C LEU A 151 2.97 1.93 -2.48
N ILE A 152 2.66 0.65 -2.53
CA ILE A 152 1.32 0.11 -2.35
C ILE A 152 1.29 -0.67 -1.03
N LEU A 153 0.42 -0.25 -0.09
CA LEU A 153 0.34 -0.79 1.26
C LEU A 153 -1.07 -1.32 1.52
N ASP A 154 -1.20 -2.63 1.68
CA ASP A 154 -2.49 -3.26 1.95
C ASP A 154 -2.66 -3.46 3.46
N GLU A 155 -3.56 -2.67 4.08
CA GLU A 155 -3.86 -2.67 5.53
C GLU A 155 -2.59 -2.58 6.42
N PRO A 156 -1.70 -1.58 6.23
CA PRO A 156 -0.35 -1.57 6.81
C PRO A 156 -0.32 -1.46 8.33
N THR A 157 -1.41 -1.08 8.96
CA THR A 157 -1.52 -0.78 10.40
C THR A 157 -2.38 -1.79 11.16
N THR A 158 -3.00 -2.73 10.45
CA THR A 158 -3.95 -3.69 11.03
C THR A 158 -3.32 -4.56 12.14
N GLY A 159 -3.93 -4.50 13.34
CA GLY A 159 -3.54 -5.29 14.51
C GLY A 159 -2.22 -4.86 15.16
N LEU A 160 -1.82 -3.62 14.98
CA LEU A 160 -0.75 -2.97 15.74
C LEU A 160 -1.31 -2.37 17.03
N ASP A 161 -0.50 -2.35 18.08
CA ASP A 161 -0.82 -1.60 19.30
C ASP A 161 -0.71 -0.07 19.04
N PRO A 162 -1.26 0.78 19.93
CA PRO A 162 -1.26 2.23 19.73
C PRO A 162 0.11 2.87 19.53
N ILE A 163 1.16 2.35 20.18
CA ILE A 163 2.52 2.87 20.07
C ILE A 163 3.10 2.53 18.70
N GLN A 164 3.00 1.26 18.32
CA GLN A 164 3.46 0.77 17.01
C GLN A 164 2.72 1.45 15.86
N LEU A 165 1.42 1.72 16.02
CA LEU A 165 0.59 2.41 15.04
C LEU A 165 1.12 3.83 14.79
N VAL A 166 1.43 4.61 15.84
CA VAL A 166 1.99 5.95 15.71
C VAL A 166 3.34 5.92 14.97
N GLU A 167 4.19 4.94 15.29
CA GLU A 167 5.51 4.81 14.67
C GLU A 167 5.43 4.43 13.19
N ILE A 168 4.57 3.47 12.82
CA ILE A 168 4.36 3.09 11.42
C ILE A 168 3.75 4.24 10.62
N ARG A 169 2.81 5.00 11.19
CA ARG A 169 2.27 6.22 10.55
C ARG A 169 3.35 7.26 10.26
N LYS A 170 4.23 7.54 11.23
CA LYS A 170 5.37 8.45 11.02
C LYS A 170 6.28 7.97 9.89
N LEU A 171 6.56 6.67 9.84
CA LEU A 171 7.38 6.07 8.80
C LEU A 171 6.74 6.19 7.42
N ILE A 172 5.45 5.85 7.27
CA ILE A 172 4.71 5.98 6.01
C ILE A 172 4.70 7.45 5.55
N ARG A 173 4.44 8.41 6.45
CA ARG A 173 4.52 9.84 6.11
C ARG A 173 5.91 10.29 5.68
N SER A 174 6.96 9.81 6.34
CA SER A 174 8.35 10.13 5.97
C SER A 174 8.69 9.65 4.56
N VAL A 175 8.34 8.41 4.26
CA VAL A 175 8.54 7.79 2.93
C VAL A 175 7.70 8.50 1.86
N GLY A 176 6.46 8.85 2.19
CA GLY A 176 5.51 9.51 1.29
C GLY A 176 5.94 10.91 0.82
N LYS A 177 6.88 11.58 1.50
CA LYS A 177 7.41 12.87 1.05
C LYS A 177 8.05 12.82 -0.33
N ASN A 178 8.63 11.69 -0.70
CA ASN A 178 9.38 11.51 -1.95
C ASN A 178 8.79 10.44 -2.87
N LYS A 179 7.69 9.80 -2.47
CA LYS A 179 7.06 8.70 -3.20
C LYS A 179 5.55 8.89 -3.30
N THR A 180 4.95 8.27 -4.30
CA THR A 180 3.49 8.15 -4.35
C THR A 180 3.09 6.93 -3.53
N VAL A 181 2.15 7.10 -2.59
CA VAL A 181 1.68 6.02 -1.72
C VAL A 181 0.19 5.79 -1.96
N LEU A 182 -0.18 4.54 -2.24
CA LEU A 182 -1.56 4.07 -2.20
C LEU A 182 -1.68 3.11 -1.03
N LEU A 183 -2.46 3.45 -0.02
CA LEU A 183 -2.72 2.55 1.11
C LEU A 183 -4.20 2.16 1.18
N SER A 184 -4.48 0.90 1.47
CA SER A 184 -5.83 0.45 1.81
C SER A 184 -6.04 0.49 3.31
N THR A 185 -7.24 0.83 3.73
CA THR A 185 -7.67 0.69 5.11
C THR A 185 -9.20 0.66 5.20
N HIS A 186 -9.71 0.15 6.31
CA HIS A 186 -11.11 0.27 6.72
C HIS A 186 -11.26 1.22 7.94
N ILE A 187 -10.17 1.87 8.36
CA ILE A 187 -10.08 2.73 9.55
C ILE A 187 -9.95 4.19 9.12
N MET A 188 -10.97 4.98 9.37
CA MET A 188 -11.06 6.40 8.96
C MET A 188 -9.96 7.27 9.59
N GLN A 189 -9.64 7.04 10.86
CA GLN A 189 -8.57 7.77 11.57
C GLN A 189 -7.19 7.58 10.93
N GLU A 190 -6.98 6.53 10.16
CA GLU A 190 -5.75 6.34 9.40
C GLU A 190 -5.71 7.21 8.17
N VAL A 191 -6.85 7.32 7.49
CA VAL A 191 -6.99 8.18 6.32
C VAL A 191 -6.76 9.63 6.71
N GLU A 192 -7.42 10.12 7.77
CA GLU A 192 -7.24 11.48 8.29
C GLU A 192 -5.78 11.74 8.73
N ALA A 193 -5.14 10.75 9.35
CA ALA A 193 -3.78 10.90 9.87
C ALA A 193 -2.70 10.84 8.79
N LEU A 194 -2.92 10.14 7.68
CA LEU A 194 -1.87 9.80 6.71
C LEU A 194 -2.06 10.42 5.33
N CYS A 195 -3.30 10.55 4.87
CA CYS A 195 -3.59 10.77 3.46
C CYS A 195 -3.77 12.25 3.12
N ASP A 196 -3.49 12.57 1.87
CA ASP A 196 -3.83 13.87 1.26
C ASP A 196 -5.21 13.78 0.61
N ARG A 197 -5.62 12.57 0.19
CA ARG A 197 -6.82 12.29 -0.58
C ARG A 197 -7.38 10.91 -0.21
N VAL A 198 -8.68 10.74 -0.27
CA VAL A 198 -9.38 9.47 -0.01
C VAL A 198 -10.24 9.06 -1.21
N ILE A 199 -10.19 7.78 -1.53
CA ILE A 199 -11.03 7.11 -2.52
C ILE A 199 -11.89 6.09 -1.78
N PHE A 200 -13.21 6.25 -1.85
CA PHE A 200 -14.15 5.31 -1.25
C PHE A 200 -14.49 4.22 -2.25
N ILE A 201 -14.29 2.96 -1.83
CA ILE A 201 -14.61 1.80 -2.64
C ILE A 201 -15.65 0.91 -1.92
N ARG A 202 -16.68 0.51 -2.65
CA ARG A 202 -17.72 -0.40 -2.19
C ARG A 202 -18.13 -1.35 -3.32
N GLU A 203 -18.28 -2.64 -3.02
CA GLU A 203 -18.73 -3.65 -3.97
C GLU A 203 -18.00 -3.60 -5.33
N GLY A 204 -16.69 -3.38 -5.25
CA GLY A 204 -15.84 -3.31 -6.44
C GLY A 204 -15.91 -2.01 -7.24
N LYS A 205 -16.63 -0.98 -6.78
CA LYS A 205 -16.80 0.31 -7.45
C LYS A 205 -16.22 1.46 -6.64
N ILE A 206 -15.66 2.46 -7.30
CA ILE A 206 -15.38 3.75 -6.67
C ILE A 206 -16.70 4.49 -6.56
N VAL A 207 -17.07 4.85 -5.32
CA VAL A 207 -18.35 5.53 -5.04
C VAL A 207 -18.17 7.02 -4.76
N ARG A 208 -16.97 7.42 -4.29
CA ARG A 208 -16.64 8.82 -4.02
C ARG A 208 -15.12 8.99 -3.93
N GLU A 209 -14.68 10.21 -4.18
CA GLU A 209 -13.29 10.62 -4.07
C GLU A 209 -13.22 12.07 -3.62
N ASP A 210 -12.39 12.36 -2.57
CA ASP A 210 -12.25 13.70 -2.00
C ASP A 210 -10.82 13.96 -1.50
N SER A 211 -10.45 15.24 -1.40
CA SER A 211 -9.31 15.71 -0.60
C SER A 211 -9.61 15.56 0.89
N ILE A 212 -8.62 15.23 1.69
CA ILE A 212 -8.78 15.16 3.16
C ILE A 212 -9.11 16.53 3.75
N GLU A 213 -8.69 17.61 3.13
CA GLU A 213 -9.05 18.98 3.52
C GLU A 213 -10.57 19.20 3.59
N THR A 214 -11.35 18.54 2.72
CA THR A 214 -12.82 18.59 2.73
C THR A 214 -13.41 18.16 4.06
N PHE A 215 -12.75 17.27 4.79
CA PHE A 215 -13.22 16.71 6.06
C PHE A 215 -12.60 17.39 7.28
N THR A 216 -11.42 18.02 7.14
CA THR A 216 -10.64 18.57 8.27
C THR A 216 -10.86 20.06 8.47
N GLN A 217 -11.42 20.80 7.50
CA GLN A 217 -11.71 22.22 7.62
C GLN A 217 -12.90 22.48 8.57
N LYS A 218 -12.92 23.65 9.24
CA LYS A 218 -14.06 24.09 10.07
C LYS A 218 -15.33 24.14 9.23
N GLY A 219 -16.35 23.35 9.60
CA GLY A 219 -17.58 23.18 8.84
C GLY A 219 -17.51 22.14 7.71
N GLY A 220 -16.42 21.41 7.58
CA GLY A 220 -16.29 20.30 6.65
C GLY A 220 -17.20 19.12 6.96
N GLU A 221 -17.45 18.27 5.97
CA GLU A 221 -18.21 17.03 6.16
C GLU A 221 -17.48 16.11 7.15
N ASN A 222 -18.22 15.41 7.99
CA ASN A 222 -17.65 14.38 8.86
C ASN A 222 -17.32 13.12 8.02
N LEU A 223 -16.05 12.73 7.99
CA LEU A 223 -15.58 11.57 7.23
C LEU A 223 -16.34 10.29 7.62
N GLU A 224 -16.65 10.12 8.91
CA GLU A 224 -17.40 8.96 9.40
C GLU A 224 -18.85 8.97 8.87
N ALA A 225 -19.50 10.13 8.86
CA ALA A 225 -20.86 10.27 8.32
C ALA A 225 -20.90 9.98 6.83
N VAL A 226 -19.91 10.46 6.08
CA VAL A 226 -19.75 10.17 4.65
C VAL A 226 -19.50 8.67 4.43
N PHE A 227 -18.56 8.07 5.18
CA PHE A 227 -18.28 6.65 5.06
C PHE A 227 -19.52 5.79 5.32
N ARG A 228 -20.26 6.07 6.39
CA ARG A 228 -21.53 5.37 6.67
C ARG A 228 -22.51 5.50 5.50
N LYS A 229 -22.72 6.72 4.97
CA LYS A 229 -23.63 6.98 3.85
C LYS A 229 -23.24 6.26 2.57
N VAL A 230 -21.96 6.14 2.26
CA VAL A 230 -21.48 5.47 1.04
C VAL A 230 -21.34 3.96 1.20
N THR A 231 -21.38 3.43 2.44
CA THR A 231 -21.24 1.99 2.76
C THR A 231 -22.53 1.34 3.25
N SER A 232 -23.57 2.13 3.62
CA SER A 232 -24.94 1.64 3.83
C SER A 232 -25.68 1.49 2.50
#